data_227cdda0372f48ccf214700863009106
#
_entry.id   227cdda0372f48ccf214700863009106
#
_cell.length_a   1.000
_cell.length_b   1.000
_cell.length_c   1.000
_cell.angle_alpha   90.00
_cell.angle_beta   90.00
_cell.angle_gamma   90.00
#
_symmetry.space_group_name_H-M   'P 1'
#
loop_
_entity.id
_entity.type
_entity.pdbx_description
1 polymer ?
#
loop_
_entity_poly.entity_id
_entity_poly.type
_entity_poly.pdbx_seq_one_letter_code
_entity_poly.pdbx_strand_id
1 'polypeptide(L)'
;MRERPLFSPILPGATARDRVLACLGAVVGIGLAALIGSLVHGDGEALPWIVAPIGASAVLLFAVPASPMAQPWPILGGNALSALVGFAVGQALGHGAFACAVAVGLAIAAMSVTRSLHPPGGAAALTGALGGSLVDSAGWWFPVAPVALNALVLIAVGWAFHRLAGHPYPHPQTLAPATQDPLPSERVGVRDEDLDAVLAGIGETFDIEREDLRLLLSQFEMQVLARQRPDLTCGEIMSRDVISVRRDADPAVARGLLLDSGVRLLPVLDDDGRPVGGVGLRELARPAGSVGEVMTPPLTTTPAEPAVMLTAALTDGHRHAAMVVDPQGGKLLGLIAQSDLLAALARDSLDAALVQ
;
A
#
# COMPACT_ATOMS: atom_id res chain seq x y z
N MET A 1 14.81 33.13 12.43
CA MET A 1 15.08 31.71 12.79
C MET A 1 13.83 30.94 12.58
N ARG A 2 13.79 30.04 11.58
CA ARG A 2 12.66 29.10 11.43
C ARG A 2 12.78 28.07 12.55
N GLU A 3 11.78 28.02 13.43
CA GLU A 3 11.67 26.96 14.43
C GLU A 3 11.72 25.61 13.70
N ARG A 4 12.70 24.77 14.05
CA ARG A 4 12.74 23.40 13.53
C ARG A 4 11.56 22.66 14.14
N PRO A 5 10.69 22.03 13.35
CA PRO A 5 9.59 21.24 13.90
C PRO A 5 10.16 20.13 14.80
N LEU A 6 9.48 19.84 15.90
CA LEU A 6 9.85 18.77 16.86
C LEU A 6 9.98 17.40 16.17
N PHE A 7 9.31 17.21 15.03
CA PHE A 7 9.38 16.02 14.21
C PHE A 7 9.71 16.40 12.76
N SER A 8 10.82 15.86 12.25
CA SER A 8 11.21 15.96 10.85
C SER A 8 11.57 14.55 10.37
N PRO A 9 10.73 13.90 9.53
CA PRO A 9 11.04 12.57 9.00
C PRO A 9 12.24 12.63 8.07
N ILE A 10 12.97 11.52 7.96
CA ILE A 10 14.11 11.37 7.02
C ILE A 10 13.60 11.53 5.58
N LEU A 11 12.44 10.92 5.28
CA LEU A 11 11.74 11.11 4.01
C LEU A 11 10.37 11.76 4.25
N PRO A 12 9.93 12.68 3.37
CA PRO A 12 8.57 13.21 3.42
C PRO A 12 7.52 12.09 3.31
N GLY A 13 6.38 12.25 3.97
CA GLY A 13 5.26 11.31 3.87
C GLY A 13 4.63 10.96 5.22
N ALA A 14 5.45 10.76 6.27
CA ALA A 14 4.93 10.52 7.62
C ALA A 14 4.72 11.84 8.37
N THR A 15 3.55 12.02 8.95
CA THR A 15 3.21 13.19 9.78
C THR A 15 3.40 12.90 11.27
N ALA A 16 3.44 13.95 12.10
CA ALA A 16 3.46 13.81 13.56
C ALA A 16 2.20 13.05 14.06
N ARG A 17 1.04 13.24 13.41
CA ARG A 17 -0.18 12.50 13.71
C ARG A 17 -0.01 11.00 13.49
N ASP A 18 0.61 10.60 12.37
CA ASP A 18 0.85 9.17 12.08
C ASP A 18 1.75 8.54 13.13
N ARG A 19 2.74 9.28 13.65
CA ARG A 19 3.61 8.80 14.72
C ARG A 19 2.89 8.64 16.05
N VAL A 20 2.03 9.59 16.42
CA VAL A 20 1.19 9.47 17.62
C VAL A 20 0.23 8.28 17.49
N LEU A 21 -0.41 8.12 16.33
CA LEU A 21 -1.26 6.97 16.07
C LEU A 21 -0.49 5.66 16.14
N ALA A 22 0.71 5.58 15.57
CA ALA A 22 1.57 4.40 15.67
C ALA A 22 1.90 4.03 17.12
N CYS A 23 2.20 5.03 17.96
CA CYS A 23 2.42 4.81 19.41
C CYS A 23 1.18 4.21 20.07
N LEU A 24 -0.01 4.77 19.79
CA LEU A 24 -1.28 4.26 20.35
C LEU A 24 -1.58 2.83 19.86
N GLY A 25 -1.36 2.58 18.57
CA GLY A 25 -1.49 1.24 17.97
C GLY A 25 -0.58 0.20 18.66
N ALA A 26 0.68 0.57 18.90
CA ALA A 26 1.64 -0.29 19.60
C ALA A 26 1.21 -0.57 21.04
N VAL A 27 0.76 0.45 21.79
CA VAL A 27 0.26 0.28 23.16
C VAL A 27 -0.93 -0.69 23.19
N VAL A 28 -1.92 -0.50 22.32
CA VAL A 28 -3.10 -1.37 22.24
C VAL A 28 -2.72 -2.77 21.79
N GLY A 29 -1.88 -2.90 20.74
CA GLY A 29 -1.47 -4.20 20.20
C GLY A 29 -0.69 -5.05 21.20
N ILE A 30 0.31 -4.46 21.85
CA ILE A 30 1.10 -5.13 22.88
C ILE A 30 0.26 -5.43 24.12
N GLY A 31 -0.58 -4.47 24.55
CA GLY A 31 -1.47 -4.67 25.70
C GLY A 31 -2.46 -5.82 25.49
N LEU A 32 -3.08 -5.93 24.32
CA LEU A 32 -3.98 -7.03 23.98
C LEU A 32 -3.23 -8.36 23.83
N ALA A 33 -2.02 -8.36 23.26
CA ALA A 33 -1.20 -9.56 23.16
C ALA A 33 -0.83 -10.09 24.57
N ALA A 34 -0.45 -9.21 25.49
CA ALA A 34 -0.16 -9.56 26.87
C ALA A 34 -1.41 -10.09 27.60
N LEU A 35 -2.56 -9.42 27.44
CA LEU A 35 -3.83 -9.83 28.07
C LEU A 35 -4.28 -11.21 27.59
N ILE A 36 -4.30 -11.44 26.26
CA ILE A 36 -4.71 -12.71 25.68
C ILE A 36 -3.73 -13.82 26.08
N GLY A 37 -2.42 -13.53 26.06
CA GLY A 37 -1.41 -14.45 26.52
C GLY A 37 -1.63 -14.90 27.96
N SER A 38 -1.94 -13.96 28.86
CA SER A 38 -2.25 -14.25 30.27
C SER A 38 -3.51 -15.10 30.43
N LEU A 39 -4.56 -14.81 29.66
CA LEU A 39 -5.81 -15.60 29.71
C LEU A 39 -5.62 -17.04 29.21
N VAL A 40 -4.74 -17.25 28.23
CA VAL A 40 -4.46 -18.60 27.69
C VAL A 40 -3.60 -19.42 28.65
N HIS A 41 -2.68 -18.77 29.37
CA HIS A 41 -1.76 -19.49 30.29
C HIS A 41 -2.39 -19.85 31.64
N GLY A 42 -3.41 -19.10 32.10
CA GLY A 42 -4.05 -19.30 33.39
C GLY A 42 -3.36 -18.60 34.55
N ASP A 43 -4.05 -18.50 35.70
CA ASP A 43 -3.75 -17.62 36.83
C ASP A 43 -2.57 -18.06 37.74
N GLY A 44 -1.51 -18.65 37.24
CA GLY A 44 -0.46 -19.24 38.05
C GLY A 44 0.84 -18.46 38.17
N GLU A 45 1.22 -17.60 37.21
CA GLU A 45 2.51 -16.91 37.20
C GLU A 45 2.41 -15.43 36.88
N ALA A 46 3.22 -14.60 37.56
CA ALA A 46 3.21 -13.14 37.49
C ALA A 46 3.76 -12.54 36.21
N LEU A 47 4.15 -13.34 35.23
CA LEU A 47 4.70 -12.85 33.95
C LEU A 47 3.69 -13.06 32.83
N PRO A 48 3.34 -11.99 32.07
CA PRO A 48 2.49 -12.12 30.90
C PRO A 48 3.17 -13.00 29.85
N TRP A 49 2.42 -13.84 29.18
CA TRP A 49 2.90 -14.63 28.04
C TRP A 49 3.20 -13.75 26.83
N ILE A 50 4.09 -12.80 27.00
CA ILE A 50 4.56 -11.90 25.99
C ILE A 50 6.06 -12.11 25.73
N VAL A 51 6.44 -12.12 24.48
CA VAL A 51 7.84 -12.27 24.07
C VAL A 51 8.41 -10.92 23.63
N ALA A 52 9.64 -10.60 24.07
CA ALA A 52 10.28 -9.33 23.77
C ALA A 52 10.35 -8.98 22.25
N PRO A 53 10.60 -9.93 21.33
CA PRO A 53 10.59 -9.67 19.88
C PRO A 53 9.32 -9.03 19.35
N ILE A 54 8.17 -9.24 20.00
CA ILE A 54 6.90 -8.67 19.54
C ILE A 54 6.86 -7.15 19.63
N GLY A 55 7.64 -6.56 20.53
CA GLY A 55 7.80 -5.10 20.62
C GLY A 55 8.41 -4.51 19.35
N ALA A 56 9.47 -5.13 18.81
CA ALA A 56 10.07 -4.71 17.54
C ALA A 56 9.12 -4.98 16.35
N SER A 57 8.36 -6.09 16.38
CA SER A 57 7.30 -6.35 15.39
C SER A 57 6.22 -5.26 15.42
N ALA A 58 5.84 -4.75 16.59
CA ALA A 58 4.88 -3.65 16.72
C ALA A 58 5.41 -2.35 16.10
N VAL A 59 6.71 -2.05 16.27
CA VAL A 59 7.32 -0.86 15.62
C VAL A 59 7.19 -0.96 14.11
N LEU A 60 7.54 -2.10 13.51
CA LEU A 60 7.39 -2.30 12.06
C LEU A 60 5.93 -2.18 11.63
N LEU A 61 5.04 -2.90 12.28
CA LEU A 61 3.62 -2.95 11.92
C LEU A 61 2.93 -1.58 11.99
N PHE A 62 3.16 -0.82 13.05
CA PHE A 62 2.42 0.44 13.27
C PHE A 62 3.13 1.67 12.72
N ALA A 63 4.48 1.68 12.65
CA ALA A 63 5.23 2.84 12.23
C ALA A 63 5.73 2.77 10.77
N VAL A 64 5.83 1.57 10.18
CA VAL A 64 6.33 1.35 8.80
C VAL A 64 5.50 0.25 8.11
N PRO A 65 4.15 0.38 8.02
CA PRO A 65 3.27 -0.68 7.54
C PRO A 65 3.45 -1.07 6.07
N ALA A 66 4.08 -0.21 5.26
CA ALA A 66 4.41 -0.48 3.86
C ALA A 66 5.65 -1.38 3.69
N SER A 67 6.48 -1.55 4.75
CA SER A 67 7.65 -2.42 4.68
C SER A 67 7.25 -3.87 4.35
N PRO A 68 7.92 -4.53 3.38
CA PRO A 68 7.74 -5.96 3.12
C PRO A 68 7.91 -6.81 4.39
N MET A 69 8.82 -6.41 5.28
CA MET A 69 9.10 -7.10 6.54
C MET A 69 8.00 -6.90 7.60
N ALA A 70 7.09 -5.95 7.41
CA ALA A 70 5.96 -5.66 8.29
C ALA A 70 4.66 -6.39 7.88
N GLN A 71 4.68 -7.18 6.81
CA GLN A 71 3.50 -7.87 6.32
C GLN A 71 3.12 -9.08 7.22
N PRO A 72 1.86 -9.57 7.16
CA PRO A 72 1.38 -10.63 8.05
C PRO A 72 2.24 -11.90 8.04
N TRP A 73 2.66 -12.35 6.85
CA TRP A 73 3.48 -13.56 6.75
C TRP A 73 4.88 -13.40 7.37
N PRO A 74 5.67 -12.36 7.05
CA PRO A 74 6.91 -12.07 7.74
C PRO A 74 6.76 -11.98 9.27
N ILE A 75 5.76 -11.28 9.78
CA ILE A 75 5.55 -11.15 11.23
C ILE A 75 5.28 -12.53 11.86
N LEU A 76 4.34 -13.30 11.31
CA LEU A 76 3.97 -14.60 11.88
C LEU A 76 5.07 -15.64 11.64
N GLY A 77 5.42 -15.88 10.37
CA GLY A 77 6.38 -16.91 9.98
C GLY A 77 7.79 -16.61 10.47
N GLY A 78 8.21 -15.34 10.34
CA GLY A 78 9.53 -14.90 10.79
C GLY A 78 9.74 -15.11 12.30
N ASN A 79 8.80 -14.68 13.13
CA ASN A 79 8.91 -14.89 14.57
C ASN A 79 8.79 -16.37 14.97
N ALA A 80 7.76 -17.07 14.50
CA ALA A 80 7.51 -18.46 14.91
C ALA A 80 8.60 -19.42 14.45
N LEU A 81 9.02 -19.34 13.17
CA LEU A 81 10.07 -20.18 12.62
C LEU A 81 11.40 -19.91 13.30
N SER A 82 11.73 -18.64 13.53
CA SER A 82 12.98 -18.27 14.22
C SER A 82 12.98 -18.75 15.67
N ALA A 83 11.86 -18.65 16.38
CA ALA A 83 11.72 -19.18 17.74
C ALA A 83 11.91 -20.70 17.77
N LEU A 84 11.36 -21.42 16.78
CA LEU A 84 11.55 -22.87 16.63
C LEU A 84 13.01 -23.23 16.42
N VAL A 85 13.68 -22.55 15.48
CA VAL A 85 15.11 -22.75 15.20
C VAL A 85 15.94 -22.44 16.44
N GLY A 86 15.66 -21.31 17.12
CA GLY A 86 16.37 -20.92 18.33
C GLY A 86 16.23 -21.95 19.45
N PHE A 87 15.01 -22.40 19.72
CA PHE A 87 14.72 -23.42 20.72
C PHE A 87 15.44 -24.74 20.37
N ALA A 88 15.33 -25.22 19.14
CA ALA A 88 15.98 -26.47 18.72
C ALA A 88 17.51 -26.41 18.87
N VAL A 89 18.13 -25.28 18.49
CA VAL A 89 19.58 -25.07 18.62
C VAL A 89 19.98 -25.01 20.11
N GLY A 90 19.20 -24.32 20.95
CA GLY A 90 19.42 -24.28 22.39
C GLY A 90 19.40 -25.68 23.04
N GLN A 91 18.43 -26.52 22.63
CA GLN A 91 18.36 -27.92 23.10
C GLN A 91 19.53 -28.78 22.61
N ALA A 92 20.02 -28.52 21.38
CA ALA A 92 21.09 -29.35 20.79
C ALA A 92 22.50 -28.92 21.23
N LEU A 93 22.74 -27.61 21.37
CA LEU A 93 24.07 -27.05 21.62
C LEU A 93 24.22 -26.39 23.01
N GLY A 94 23.16 -26.39 23.82
CA GLY A 94 23.10 -25.68 25.08
C GLY A 94 22.81 -24.19 24.89
N HIS A 95 22.77 -23.43 26.01
CA HIS A 95 22.31 -22.03 26.06
C HIS A 95 23.48 -21.02 26.04
N GLY A 96 24.65 -21.41 25.49
CA GLY A 96 25.84 -20.55 25.44
C GLY A 96 25.85 -19.59 24.25
N ALA A 97 26.84 -18.67 24.25
CA ALA A 97 26.99 -17.67 23.21
C ALA A 97 27.13 -18.27 21.79
N PHE A 98 27.81 -19.43 21.66
CA PHE A 98 27.94 -20.11 20.38
C PHE A 98 26.58 -20.59 19.85
N ALA A 99 25.77 -21.23 20.71
CA ALA A 99 24.42 -21.64 20.33
C ALA A 99 23.54 -20.46 19.89
N CYS A 100 23.62 -19.33 20.60
CA CYS A 100 22.92 -18.09 20.23
C CYS A 100 23.34 -17.59 18.84
N ALA A 101 24.62 -17.56 18.54
CA ALA A 101 25.12 -17.13 17.23
C ALA A 101 24.64 -18.07 16.09
N VAL A 102 24.72 -19.38 16.31
CA VAL A 102 24.24 -20.41 15.37
C VAL A 102 22.72 -20.29 15.16
N ALA A 103 21.95 -20.09 16.24
CA ALA A 103 20.50 -19.94 16.19
C ALA A 103 20.08 -18.76 15.32
N VAL A 104 20.68 -17.59 15.50
CA VAL A 104 20.37 -16.39 14.71
C VAL A 104 20.77 -16.60 13.23
N GLY A 105 21.95 -17.17 12.97
CA GLY A 105 22.39 -17.46 11.60
C GLY A 105 21.44 -18.41 10.86
N LEU A 106 21.04 -19.52 11.52
CA LEU A 106 20.08 -20.47 10.95
C LEU A 106 18.68 -19.89 10.82
N ALA A 107 18.25 -19.01 11.74
CA ALA A 107 16.98 -18.32 11.64
C ALA A 107 16.95 -17.37 10.42
N ILE A 108 18.02 -16.64 10.15
CA ILE A 108 18.12 -15.79 8.94
C ILE A 108 18.02 -16.66 7.68
N ALA A 109 18.73 -17.78 7.63
CA ALA A 109 18.65 -18.71 6.50
C ALA A 109 17.24 -19.27 6.31
N ALA A 110 16.59 -19.72 7.38
CA ALA A 110 15.23 -20.24 7.35
C ALA A 110 14.21 -19.18 6.88
N MET A 111 14.27 -17.97 7.44
CA MET A 111 13.43 -16.86 7.03
C MET A 111 13.64 -16.48 5.56
N SER A 112 14.88 -16.51 5.07
CA SER A 112 15.21 -16.20 3.67
C SER A 112 14.60 -17.22 2.71
N VAL A 113 14.70 -18.52 3.01
CA VAL A 113 14.11 -19.59 2.20
C VAL A 113 12.58 -19.52 2.19
N THR A 114 11.97 -19.20 3.32
CA THR A 114 10.51 -19.15 3.46
C THR A 114 9.90 -17.81 3.07
N ARG A 115 10.70 -16.83 2.61
CA ARG A 115 10.28 -15.46 2.29
C ARG A 115 9.55 -14.79 3.47
N SER A 116 10.00 -15.07 4.69
CA SER A 116 9.46 -14.51 5.92
C SER A 116 10.48 -13.67 6.68
N LEU A 117 11.36 -12.99 5.95
CA LEU A 117 12.41 -12.18 6.57
C LEU A 117 11.77 -11.08 7.41
N HIS A 118 12.04 -11.15 8.73
CA HIS A 118 11.48 -10.27 9.73
C HIS A 118 12.52 -10.03 10.83
N PRO A 119 13.12 -8.85 10.93
CA PRO A 119 14.24 -8.62 11.85
C PRO A 119 13.97 -9.01 13.31
N PRO A 120 12.76 -8.78 13.88
CA PRO A 120 12.42 -9.27 15.21
C PRO A 120 12.52 -10.80 15.37
N GLY A 121 12.41 -11.57 14.27
CA GLY A 121 12.63 -13.02 14.27
C GLY A 121 14.02 -13.39 14.76
N GLY A 122 15.05 -12.60 14.46
CA GLY A 122 16.39 -12.80 15.02
C GLY A 122 16.39 -12.76 16.55
N ALA A 123 15.65 -11.83 17.14
CA ALA A 123 15.48 -11.77 18.60
C ALA A 123 14.63 -12.94 19.14
N ALA A 124 13.65 -13.43 18.38
CA ALA A 124 12.88 -14.63 18.73
C ALA A 124 13.76 -15.89 18.77
N ALA A 125 14.66 -16.05 17.78
CA ALA A 125 15.65 -17.11 17.77
C ALA A 125 16.60 -17.03 18.97
N LEU A 126 17.09 -15.82 19.25
CA LEU A 126 17.96 -15.56 20.40
C LEU A 126 17.26 -15.91 21.72
N THR A 127 15.98 -15.51 21.88
CA THR A 127 15.18 -15.84 23.06
C THR A 127 15.04 -17.36 23.22
N GLY A 128 14.72 -18.08 22.16
CA GLY A 128 14.60 -19.54 22.19
C GLY A 128 15.92 -20.25 22.53
N ALA A 129 17.04 -19.75 21.99
CA ALA A 129 18.37 -20.32 22.23
C ALA A 129 18.92 -20.03 23.64
N LEU A 130 18.61 -18.83 24.19
CA LEU A 130 19.01 -18.49 25.55
C LEU A 130 18.26 -19.28 26.62
N GLY A 131 17.04 -19.73 26.31
CA GLY A 131 16.19 -20.38 27.30
C GLY A 131 15.62 -19.40 28.32
N GLY A 132 15.27 -19.92 29.49
CA GLY A 132 14.69 -19.16 30.60
C GLY A 132 13.25 -19.62 30.92
N SER A 133 12.70 -19.13 32.03
CA SER A 133 11.44 -19.66 32.61
C SER A 133 10.31 -19.81 31.61
N LEU A 134 10.10 -18.79 30.75
CA LEU A 134 9.05 -18.82 29.74
C LEU A 134 9.31 -19.89 28.66
N VAL A 135 10.57 -20.01 28.19
CA VAL A 135 10.94 -20.97 27.14
C VAL A 135 10.89 -22.39 27.71
N ASP A 136 11.40 -22.56 28.93
CA ASP A 136 11.49 -23.86 29.58
C ASP A 136 10.09 -24.39 29.98
N SER A 137 9.21 -23.53 30.45
CA SER A 137 7.82 -23.89 30.78
C SER A 137 7.00 -24.25 29.54
N ALA A 138 7.20 -23.53 28.43
CA ALA A 138 6.50 -23.79 27.17
C ALA A 138 7.10 -24.95 26.38
N GLY A 139 8.40 -25.23 26.52
CA GLY A 139 9.10 -26.29 25.81
C GLY A 139 8.92 -26.18 24.30
N TRP A 140 8.58 -27.28 23.62
CA TRP A 140 8.32 -27.30 22.18
C TRP A 140 7.10 -26.47 21.73
N TRP A 141 6.24 -26.05 22.66
CA TRP A 141 5.12 -25.13 22.37
C TRP A 141 5.55 -23.66 22.30
N PHE A 142 6.76 -23.31 22.76
CA PHE A 142 7.25 -21.93 22.75
C PHE A 142 7.09 -21.21 21.41
N PRO A 143 7.39 -21.80 20.22
CA PRO A 143 7.20 -21.14 18.93
C PRO A 143 5.71 -20.89 18.59
N VAL A 144 4.80 -21.70 19.10
CA VAL A 144 3.35 -21.63 18.82
C VAL A 144 2.67 -20.74 19.84
N ALA A 145 2.79 -21.08 21.10
CA ALA A 145 2.23 -20.33 22.21
C ALA A 145 3.31 -20.05 23.25
N PRO A 146 3.97 -18.93 23.31
CA PRO A 146 3.46 -17.57 23.09
C PRO A 146 3.80 -16.90 21.76
N VAL A 147 4.81 -17.35 21.01
CA VAL A 147 5.36 -16.52 19.92
C VAL A 147 4.35 -16.30 18.79
N ALA A 148 3.82 -17.36 18.18
CA ALA A 148 2.84 -17.23 17.09
C ALA A 148 1.53 -16.61 17.57
N LEU A 149 1.09 -16.92 18.80
CA LEU A 149 -0.12 -16.32 19.38
C LEU A 149 0.04 -14.79 19.49
N ASN A 150 1.14 -14.30 20.04
CA ASN A 150 1.43 -12.87 20.15
C ASN A 150 1.47 -12.20 18.75
N ALA A 151 2.11 -12.86 17.78
CA ALA A 151 2.20 -12.37 16.39
C ALA A 151 0.79 -12.28 15.76
N LEU A 152 -0.05 -13.29 15.90
CA LEU A 152 -1.43 -13.31 15.39
C LEU A 152 -2.30 -12.21 15.99
N VAL A 153 -2.24 -12.03 17.32
CA VAL A 153 -2.96 -10.95 17.99
C VAL A 153 -2.49 -9.59 17.48
N LEU A 154 -1.17 -9.40 17.38
CA LEU A 154 -0.61 -8.15 16.88
C LEU A 154 -1.06 -7.86 15.44
N ILE A 155 -1.03 -8.85 14.55
CA ILE A 155 -1.50 -8.73 13.16
C ILE A 155 -2.99 -8.36 13.12
N ALA A 156 -3.84 -9.03 13.91
CA ALA A 156 -5.27 -8.73 13.96
C ALA A 156 -5.56 -7.31 14.43
N VAL A 157 -4.86 -6.86 15.48
CA VAL A 157 -4.96 -5.47 15.97
C VAL A 157 -4.43 -4.48 14.93
N GLY A 158 -3.29 -4.78 14.30
CA GLY A 158 -2.71 -3.96 13.25
C GLY A 158 -3.63 -3.81 12.05
N TRP A 159 -4.25 -4.89 11.61
CA TRP A 159 -5.24 -4.87 10.53
C TRP A 159 -6.44 -3.96 10.88
N ALA A 160 -7.03 -4.14 12.06
CA ALA A 160 -8.15 -3.31 12.50
C ALA A 160 -7.74 -1.84 12.64
N PHE A 161 -6.57 -1.58 13.22
CA PHE A 161 -6.02 -0.24 13.41
C PHE A 161 -5.82 0.49 12.07
N HIS A 162 -5.13 -0.11 11.11
CA HIS A 162 -4.86 0.51 9.81
C HIS A 162 -6.14 0.74 9.01
N ARG A 163 -7.10 -0.19 9.10
CA ARG A 163 -8.42 -0.01 8.48
C ARG A 163 -9.17 1.21 9.05
N LEU A 164 -9.10 1.43 10.36
CA LEU A 164 -9.70 2.61 11.03
C LEU A 164 -8.93 3.90 10.72
N ALA A 165 -7.61 3.82 10.57
CA ALA A 165 -6.76 4.95 10.23
C ALA A 165 -6.79 5.33 8.74
N GLY A 166 -7.46 4.53 7.88
CA GLY A 166 -7.54 4.77 6.43
C GLY A 166 -6.30 4.37 5.66
N HIS A 167 -5.39 3.58 6.25
CA HIS A 167 -4.20 3.06 5.58
C HIS A 167 -4.45 1.65 5.04
N PRO A 168 -3.98 1.31 3.81
CA PRO A 168 -4.07 -0.04 3.29
C PRO A 168 -3.10 -0.96 4.06
N TYR A 169 -3.66 -1.97 4.73
CA TYR A 169 -2.90 -3.06 5.35
C TYR A 169 -3.74 -4.35 5.37
N PRO A 170 -3.23 -5.51 4.96
CA PRO A 170 -1.88 -5.72 4.40
C PRO A 170 -1.62 -4.83 3.19
N HIS A 171 -0.32 -4.57 2.88
CA HIS A 171 0.03 -3.77 1.72
C HIS A 171 -0.59 -4.38 0.45
N PRO A 172 -1.32 -3.59 -0.38
CA PRO A 172 -2.02 -4.14 -1.53
C PRO A 172 -1.05 -4.71 -2.55
N GLN A 173 -1.22 -5.98 -2.88
CA GLN A 173 -0.53 -6.57 -4.02
C GLN A 173 -1.27 -6.16 -5.29
N THR A 174 -0.53 -5.79 -6.34
CA THR A 174 -1.10 -5.54 -7.67
C THR A 174 -1.85 -6.78 -8.13
N LEU A 175 -3.13 -6.60 -8.46
CA LEU A 175 -3.93 -7.69 -9.04
C LEU A 175 -3.29 -8.09 -10.37
N ALA A 176 -3.06 -9.38 -10.56
CA ALA A 176 -2.61 -9.90 -11.83
C ALA A 176 -3.55 -9.44 -12.96
N PRO A 177 -3.01 -8.99 -14.11
CA PRO A 177 -3.84 -8.62 -15.25
C PRO A 177 -4.79 -9.76 -15.63
N ALA A 178 -6.00 -9.42 -16.07
CA ALA A 178 -6.98 -10.40 -16.52
C ALA A 178 -6.57 -11.14 -17.80
N THR A 179 -5.52 -10.67 -18.46
CA THR A 179 -4.90 -11.25 -19.66
C THR A 179 -3.44 -11.61 -19.34
N GLN A 180 -2.79 -12.41 -20.20
CA GLN A 180 -1.37 -12.73 -20.08
C GLN A 180 -0.45 -11.56 -20.48
N ASP A 181 -1.01 -10.49 -21.03
CA ASP A 181 -0.24 -9.31 -21.41
C ASP A 181 0.03 -8.42 -20.19
N PRO A 182 1.24 -7.87 -20.05
CA PRO A 182 1.53 -6.85 -19.06
C PRO A 182 0.60 -5.63 -19.20
N LEU A 183 0.36 -4.92 -18.11
CA LEU A 183 -0.41 -3.67 -18.15
C LEU A 183 0.23 -2.67 -19.14
N PRO A 184 -0.55 -1.79 -19.79
CA PRO A 184 -0.01 -0.78 -20.70
C PRO A 184 1.11 0.07 -20.10
N SER A 185 1.02 0.39 -18.81
CA SER A 185 2.05 1.09 -18.03
C SER A 185 3.34 0.28 -17.83
N GLU A 186 3.27 -1.05 -17.94
CA GLU A 186 4.43 -1.94 -17.80
C GLU A 186 5.11 -2.23 -19.16
N ARG A 187 4.38 -2.00 -20.26
CA ARG A 187 4.92 -2.17 -21.63
C ARG A 187 5.70 -0.94 -22.10
N VAL A 188 5.45 0.23 -21.49
CA VAL A 188 6.08 1.51 -21.82
C VAL A 188 6.60 2.14 -20.52
N GLY A 189 7.85 2.57 -20.46
CA GLY A 189 8.48 3.13 -19.27
C GLY A 189 9.50 2.18 -18.65
N VAL A 190 9.69 2.26 -17.32
CA VAL A 190 10.65 1.41 -16.57
C VAL A 190 10.24 -0.06 -16.66
N ARG A 191 11.08 -0.88 -17.27
CA ARG A 191 10.90 -2.33 -17.35
C ARG A 191 11.52 -3.02 -16.14
N ASP A 192 11.03 -4.21 -15.83
CA ASP A 192 11.59 -5.03 -14.75
C ASP A 192 13.07 -5.34 -14.98
N GLU A 193 13.47 -5.55 -16.24
CA GLU A 193 14.86 -5.80 -16.64
C GLU A 193 15.78 -4.60 -16.36
N ASP A 194 15.30 -3.37 -16.60
CA ASP A 194 16.03 -2.14 -16.31
C ASP A 194 16.20 -1.98 -14.79
N LEU A 195 15.15 -2.27 -14.03
CA LEU A 195 15.17 -2.23 -12.57
C LEU A 195 16.16 -3.26 -12.01
N ASP A 196 16.14 -4.49 -12.51
CA ASP A 196 17.08 -5.54 -12.12
C ASP A 196 18.54 -5.16 -12.43
N ALA A 197 18.78 -4.58 -13.59
CA ALA A 197 20.11 -4.12 -13.98
C ALA A 197 20.64 -3.00 -13.05
N VAL A 198 19.78 -2.04 -12.70
CA VAL A 198 20.12 -0.95 -11.76
C VAL A 198 20.40 -1.50 -10.37
N LEU A 199 19.51 -2.35 -9.83
CA LEU A 199 19.69 -2.95 -8.51
C LEU A 199 20.94 -3.82 -8.43
N ALA A 200 21.23 -4.61 -9.49
CA ALA A 200 22.45 -5.39 -9.57
C ALA A 200 23.71 -4.51 -9.60
N GLY A 201 23.63 -3.35 -10.28
CA GLY A 201 24.73 -2.39 -10.33
C GLY A 201 25.02 -1.70 -9.00
N ILE A 202 23.98 -1.47 -8.18
CA ILE A 202 24.11 -0.88 -6.84
C ILE A 202 24.69 -1.90 -5.85
N GLY A 203 24.30 -3.18 -5.95
CA GLY A 203 24.82 -4.25 -5.10
C GLY A 203 24.39 -4.20 -3.64
N GLU A 204 23.35 -3.41 -3.31
CA GLU A 204 22.78 -3.27 -1.96
C GLU A 204 21.37 -3.85 -1.91
N THR A 205 20.93 -4.24 -0.70
CA THR A 205 19.57 -4.73 -0.47
C THR A 205 18.73 -3.62 0.14
N PHE A 206 17.59 -3.33 -0.50
CA PHE A 206 16.63 -2.31 -0.03
C PHE A 206 15.40 -2.97 0.59
N ASP A 207 14.89 -2.38 1.68
CA ASP A 207 13.61 -2.76 2.31
C ASP A 207 12.46 -2.01 1.63
N ILE A 208 12.22 -2.35 0.37
CA ILE A 208 11.13 -1.80 -0.45
C ILE A 208 10.60 -2.91 -1.36
N GLU A 209 9.29 -2.98 -1.53
CA GLU A 209 8.71 -3.90 -2.51
C GLU A 209 9.01 -3.43 -3.94
N ARG A 210 9.21 -4.40 -4.84
CA ARG A 210 9.51 -4.12 -6.27
C ARG A 210 8.44 -3.23 -6.90
N GLU A 211 7.17 -3.46 -6.58
CA GLU A 211 6.03 -2.69 -7.06
C GLU A 211 6.07 -1.23 -6.59
N ASP A 212 6.42 -1.01 -5.32
CA ASP A 212 6.56 0.34 -4.76
C ASP A 212 7.70 1.09 -5.43
N LEU A 213 8.84 0.41 -5.67
CA LEU A 213 9.97 1.00 -6.36
C LEU A 213 9.61 1.37 -7.81
N ARG A 214 8.90 0.51 -8.52
CA ARG A 214 8.39 0.79 -9.86
C ARG A 214 7.42 1.98 -9.86
N LEU A 215 6.49 2.01 -8.91
CA LEU A 215 5.57 3.12 -8.74
C LEU A 215 6.31 4.43 -8.47
N LEU A 216 7.30 4.43 -7.60
CA LEU A 216 8.12 5.61 -7.31
C LEU A 216 8.86 6.11 -8.56
N LEU A 217 9.46 5.21 -9.33
CA LEU A 217 10.17 5.57 -10.56
C LEU A 217 9.21 6.12 -11.61
N SER A 218 8.04 5.50 -11.82
CA SER A 218 7.05 6.01 -12.77
C SER A 218 6.50 7.37 -12.36
N GLN A 219 6.25 7.60 -11.07
CA GLN A 219 5.83 8.91 -10.54
C GLN A 219 6.95 9.96 -10.72
N PHE A 220 8.21 9.57 -10.53
CA PHE A 220 9.35 10.45 -10.75
C PHE A 220 9.47 10.85 -12.22
N GLU A 221 9.33 9.91 -13.16
CA GLU A 221 9.30 10.19 -14.60
C GLU A 221 8.18 11.17 -14.95
N MET A 222 6.97 10.94 -14.45
CA MET A 222 5.84 11.85 -14.66
C MET A 222 6.11 13.24 -14.10
N GLN A 223 6.73 13.33 -12.92
CA GLN A 223 7.09 14.62 -12.31
C GLN A 223 8.16 15.37 -13.12
N VAL A 224 9.12 14.66 -13.72
CA VAL A 224 10.12 15.25 -14.62
C VAL A 224 9.45 15.78 -15.88
N LEU A 225 8.57 14.99 -16.51
CA LEU A 225 7.79 15.39 -17.68
C LEU A 225 6.90 16.61 -17.38
N ALA A 226 6.19 16.61 -16.25
CA ALA A 226 5.36 17.74 -15.83
C ALA A 226 6.17 19.04 -15.68
N ARG A 227 7.41 18.95 -15.16
CA ARG A 227 8.31 20.11 -15.04
C ARG A 227 8.86 20.58 -16.37
N GLN A 228 9.06 19.67 -17.32
CA GLN A 228 9.52 20.00 -18.68
C GLN A 228 8.41 20.59 -19.56
N ARG A 229 7.15 20.33 -19.23
CA ARG A 229 5.94 20.72 -19.97
C ARG A 229 4.92 21.43 -19.07
N PRO A 230 5.27 22.60 -18.50
CA PRO A 230 4.40 23.33 -17.60
C PRO A 230 3.17 23.92 -18.28
N ASP A 231 3.19 24.06 -19.58
CA ASP A 231 2.14 24.55 -20.47
C ASP A 231 1.05 23.53 -20.76
N LEU A 232 1.29 22.23 -20.59
CA LEU A 232 0.28 21.20 -20.80
C LEU A 232 -0.56 20.99 -19.52
N THR A 233 -1.50 21.89 -19.27
CA THR A 233 -2.39 21.84 -18.09
C THR A 233 -3.68 21.09 -18.36
N CYS A 234 -4.32 20.60 -17.32
CA CYS A 234 -5.64 19.95 -17.41
C CYS A 234 -6.70 20.88 -17.98
N GLY A 235 -6.63 22.17 -17.64
CA GLY A 235 -7.58 23.18 -18.14
C GLY A 235 -7.49 23.46 -19.63
N GLU A 236 -6.31 23.22 -20.26
CA GLU A 236 -6.10 23.42 -21.71
C GLU A 236 -6.59 22.26 -22.54
N ILE A 237 -6.52 21.03 -22.02
CA ILE A 237 -6.89 19.83 -22.79
C ILE A 237 -8.27 19.29 -22.46
N MET A 238 -8.94 19.80 -21.41
CA MET A 238 -10.26 19.30 -21.00
C MET A 238 -11.37 19.66 -22.01
N SER A 239 -12.27 18.72 -22.23
CA SER A 239 -13.57 18.98 -22.83
C SER A 239 -14.45 19.72 -21.83
N ARG A 240 -15.06 20.84 -22.25
CA ARG A 240 -15.91 21.69 -21.36
C ARG A 240 -17.38 21.38 -21.51
N ASP A 241 -17.80 20.85 -22.64
CA ASP A 241 -19.18 20.39 -22.88
C ASP A 241 -19.29 18.93 -22.40
N VAL A 242 -19.70 18.77 -21.15
CA VAL A 242 -19.70 17.45 -20.47
C VAL A 242 -21.12 16.98 -20.26
N ILE A 243 -21.46 15.86 -20.91
CA ILE A 243 -22.72 15.17 -20.65
C ILE A 243 -22.59 14.45 -19.31
N SER A 244 -23.51 14.71 -18.39
CA SER A 244 -23.50 14.16 -17.03
C SER A 244 -24.87 13.66 -16.63
N VAL A 245 -24.94 12.89 -15.57
CA VAL A 245 -26.19 12.39 -14.98
C VAL A 245 -26.23 12.67 -13.50
N ARG A 246 -27.43 12.68 -12.93
CA ARG A 246 -27.63 12.81 -11.50
C ARG A 246 -27.49 11.44 -10.82
N ARG A 247 -27.16 11.48 -9.53
CA ARG A 247 -27.01 10.26 -8.71
C ARG A 247 -28.28 9.42 -8.66
N ASP A 248 -29.43 10.07 -8.63
CA ASP A 248 -30.77 9.46 -8.57
C ASP A 248 -31.36 9.07 -9.95
N ALA A 249 -30.63 9.31 -11.04
CA ALA A 249 -31.08 9.01 -12.40
C ALA A 249 -31.34 7.50 -12.61
N ASP A 250 -32.29 7.19 -13.49
CA ASP A 250 -32.55 5.82 -13.94
C ASP A 250 -31.34 5.30 -14.76
N PRO A 251 -30.84 4.12 -14.44
CA PRO A 251 -29.75 3.47 -15.21
C PRO A 251 -30.07 3.31 -16.71
N ALA A 252 -31.35 3.16 -17.10
CA ALA A 252 -31.75 3.06 -18.50
C ALA A 252 -31.55 4.39 -19.24
N VAL A 253 -31.82 5.52 -18.60
CA VAL A 253 -31.58 6.85 -19.16
C VAL A 253 -30.08 7.10 -19.33
N ALA A 254 -29.27 6.78 -18.32
CA ALA A 254 -27.82 6.90 -18.41
C ALA A 254 -27.22 6.03 -19.53
N ARG A 255 -27.73 4.82 -19.70
CA ARG A 255 -27.33 3.92 -20.80
C ARG A 255 -27.71 4.49 -22.17
N GLY A 256 -28.90 5.06 -22.31
CA GLY A 256 -29.32 5.75 -23.54
C GLY A 256 -28.35 6.89 -23.87
N LEU A 257 -28.05 7.76 -22.92
CA LEU A 257 -27.09 8.87 -23.10
C LEU A 257 -25.70 8.40 -23.56
N LEU A 258 -25.18 7.32 -22.98
CA LEU A 258 -23.87 6.74 -23.41
C LEU A 258 -23.90 6.24 -24.85
N LEU A 259 -24.98 5.56 -25.24
CA LEU A 259 -25.12 4.98 -26.59
C LEU A 259 -25.35 6.07 -27.65
N ASP A 260 -26.18 7.07 -27.34
CA ASP A 260 -26.56 8.13 -28.30
C ASP A 260 -25.42 9.14 -28.48
N SER A 261 -24.70 9.47 -27.41
CA SER A 261 -23.60 10.45 -27.46
C SER A 261 -22.23 9.84 -27.85
N GLY A 262 -22.09 8.51 -27.78
CA GLY A 262 -20.83 7.82 -28.06
C GLY A 262 -19.72 8.05 -27.00
N VAL A 263 -20.03 8.70 -25.87
CA VAL A 263 -19.07 8.86 -24.76
C VAL A 263 -18.94 7.54 -23.99
N ARG A 264 -17.79 7.32 -23.36
CA ARG A 264 -17.52 6.05 -22.65
C ARG A 264 -17.86 6.13 -21.17
N LEU A 265 -17.93 7.34 -20.60
CA LEU A 265 -18.18 7.59 -19.20
C LEU A 265 -19.02 8.83 -19.03
N LEU A 266 -20.02 8.79 -18.15
CA LEU A 266 -20.79 9.94 -17.70
C LEU A 266 -20.39 10.26 -16.27
N PRO A 267 -19.97 11.49 -15.96
CA PRO A 267 -19.87 11.97 -14.59
C PRO A 267 -21.25 11.91 -13.90
N VAL A 268 -21.25 11.44 -12.67
CA VAL A 268 -22.40 11.42 -11.79
C VAL A 268 -22.28 12.60 -10.83
N LEU A 269 -23.26 13.51 -10.88
CA LEU A 269 -23.23 14.73 -10.09
C LEU A 269 -24.23 14.68 -8.92
N ASP A 270 -23.89 15.39 -7.85
CA ASP A 270 -24.82 15.72 -6.78
C ASP A 270 -25.67 16.97 -7.13
N ASP A 271 -26.49 17.41 -6.17
CA ASP A 271 -27.39 18.57 -6.33
C ASP A 271 -26.64 19.90 -6.46
N ASP A 272 -25.38 19.94 -5.96
CA ASP A 272 -24.53 21.12 -6.04
C ASP A 272 -23.67 21.16 -7.33
N GLY A 273 -23.79 20.14 -8.19
CA GLY A 273 -23.02 19.99 -9.43
C GLY A 273 -21.59 19.49 -9.21
N ARG A 274 -21.33 18.84 -8.08
CA ARG A 274 -20.03 18.22 -7.77
C ARG A 274 -20.03 16.77 -8.24
N PRO A 275 -18.94 16.28 -8.82
CA PRO A 275 -18.84 14.88 -9.23
C PRO A 275 -18.71 13.98 -7.99
N VAL A 276 -19.64 13.05 -7.85
CA VAL A 276 -19.68 12.03 -6.79
C VAL A 276 -19.32 10.65 -7.29
N GLY A 277 -19.23 10.48 -8.62
CA GLY A 277 -18.87 9.20 -9.23
C GLY A 277 -18.79 9.31 -10.75
N GLY A 278 -18.53 8.18 -11.37
CA GLY A 278 -18.57 7.99 -12.82
C GLY A 278 -19.27 6.68 -13.17
N VAL A 279 -19.96 6.64 -14.30
CA VAL A 279 -20.66 5.46 -14.77
C VAL A 279 -20.46 5.25 -16.26
N GLY A 280 -20.11 4.01 -16.65
CA GLY A 280 -20.01 3.55 -18.01
C GLY A 280 -20.96 2.38 -18.29
N LEU A 281 -20.94 1.85 -19.50
CA LEU A 281 -21.79 0.72 -19.88
C LEU A 281 -21.56 -0.52 -19.02
N ARG A 282 -20.34 -0.74 -18.53
CA ARG A 282 -19.99 -1.88 -17.69
C ARG A 282 -20.69 -1.83 -16.33
N GLU A 283 -20.74 -0.67 -15.71
CA GLU A 283 -21.42 -0.44 -14.44
C GLU A 283 -22.92 -0.56 -14.61
N LEU A 284 -23.47 0.04 -15.67
CA LEU A 284 -24.91 0.00 -16.01
C LEU A 284 -25.42 -1.36 -16.52
N ALA A 285 -24.53 -2.32 -16.76
CA ALA A 285 -24.92 -3.71 -17.01
C ALA A 285 -25.39 -4.44 -15.75
N ARG A 286 -25.11 -3.90 -14.57
CA ARG A 286 -25.57 -4.44 -13.28
C ARG A 286 -26.99 -3.99 -13.00
N PRO A 287 -27.86 -4.86 -12.45
CA PRO A 287 -29.17 -4.44 -12.01
C PRO A 287 -29.06 -3.41 -10.88
N ALA A 288 -29.73 -2.27 -11.02
CA ALA A 288 -29.73 -1.22 -10.00
C ALA A 288 -31.00 -0.36 -10.13
N GLY A 289 -31.46 0.19 -9.03
CA GLY A 289 -32.59 1.12 -8.99
C GLY A 289 -32.18 2.55 -9.36
N SER A 290 -30.91 2.92 -9.19
CA SER A 290 -30.37 4.24 -9.54
C SER A 290 -28.90 4.14 -9.98
N VAL A 291 -28.43 5.15 -10.70
CA VAL A 291 -27.04 5.29 -11.12
C VAL A 291 -26.08 5.30 -9.90
N GLY A 292 -26.53 5.92 -8.80
CA GLY A 292 -25.73 6.00 -7.57
C GLY A 292 -25.38 4.66 -6.91
N GLU A 293 -26.12 3.61 -7.19
CA GLU A 293 -25.88 2.26 -6.66
C GLU A 293 -24.73 1.53 -7.37
N VAL A 294 -24.44 1.91 -8.61
CA VAL A 294 -23.46 1.21 -9.47
C VAL A 294 -22.29 2.09 -9.88
N MET A 295 -22.31 3.40 -9.59
CA MET A 295 -21.23 4.31 -9.94
C MET A 295 -19.91 3.92 -9.27
N THR A 296 -18.79 4.23 -9.94
CA THR A 296 -17.44 4.11 -9.39
C THR A 296 -16.96 5.45 -8.83
N PRO A 297 -16.03 5.47 -7.86
CA PRO A 297 -15.46 6.71 -7.34
C PRO A 297 -14.85 7.59 -8.43
N PRO A 298 -15.03 8.93 -8.40
CA PRO A 298 -14.51 9.82 -9.40
C PRO A 298 -12.98 9.93 -9.31
N LEU A 299 -12.31 10.03 -10.46
CA LEU A 299 -10.95 10.56 -10.52
C LEU A 299 -11.06 12.06 -10.78
N THR A 300 -10.59 12.88 -9.84
CA THR A 300 -10.68 14.34 -9.95
C THR A 300 -9.31 14.98 -10.08
N THR A 301 -9.26 16.11 -10.77
CA THR A 301 -8.08 16.99 -10.94
C THR A 301 -8.54 18.44 -10.99
N THR A 302 -7.59 19.38 -10.98
CA THR A 302 -7.88 20.81 -11.11
C THR A 302 -7.36 21.37 -12.45
N PRO A 303 -7.88 22.51 -12.95
CA PRO A 303 -7.43 23.08 -14.22
C PRO A 303 -5.93 23.41 -14.27
N ALA A 304 -5.32 23.76 -13.14
CA ALA A 304 -3.91 24.15 -13.06
C ALA A 304 -2.94 22.97 -12.97
N GLU A 305 -3.42 21.77 -12.73
CA GLU A 305 -2.57 20.60 -12.63
C GLU A 305 -2.00 20.19 -14.00
N PRO A 306 -0.73 19.75 -14.08
CA PRO A 306 -0.15 19.24 -15.30
C PRO A 306 -0.88 17.98 -15.79
N ALA A 307 -1.35 18.00 -17.05
CA ALA A 307 -2.14 16.90 -17.62
C ALA A 307 -1.38 15.57 -17.67
N VAL A 308 -0.06 15.61 -17.80
CA VAL A 308 0.79 14.41 -17.82
C VAL A 308 0.69 13.60 -16.54
N MET A 309 0.33 14.21 -15.40
CA MET A 309 0.15 13.52 -14.13
C MET A 309 -1.04 12.55 -14.14
N LEU A 310 -1.98 12.72 -15.07
CA LEU A 310 -3.10 11.81 -15.25
C LEU A 310 -2.71 10.52 -15.99
N THR A 311 -1.53 10.46 -16.61
CA THR A 311 -1.12 9.33 -17.46
C THR A 311 -1.20 8.01 -16.70
N ALA A 312 -0.58 7.93 -15.52
CA ALA A 312 -0.58 6.70 -14.73
C ALA A 312 -2.00 6.24 -14.34
N ALA A 313 -2.86 7.18 -13.92
CA ALA A 313 -4.22 6.88 -13.51
C ALA A 313 -5.14 6.50 -14.68
N LEU A 314 -4.91 7.06 -15.88
CA LEU A 314 -5.69 6.78 -17.07
C LEU A 314 -5.16 5.56 -17.86
N THR A 315 -3.97 5.05 -17.55
CA THR A 315 -3.39 3.84 -18.15
C THR A 315 -3.45 2.61 -17.24
N ASP A 316 -4.09 2.70 -16.07
CA ASP A 316 -4.23 1.60 -15.12
C ASP A 316 -5.18 0.46 -15.59
N GLY A 317 -5.85 0.65 -16.73
CA GLY A 317 -6.83 -0.29 -17.30
C GLY A 317 -8.22 -0.24 -16.64
N HIS A 318 -8.40 0.58 -15.60
CA HIS A 318 -9.65 0.68 -14.84
C HIS A 318 -10.36 2.02 -15.03
N ARG A 319 -9.61 3.09 -15.22
CA ARG A 319 -10.12 4.45 -15.34
C ARG A 319 -9.94 4.98 -16.76
N HIS A 320 -11.00 5.58 -17.30
CA HIS A 320 -11.01 6.03 -18.70
C HIS A 320 -11.10 7.55 -18.86
N ALA A 321 -11.39 8.26 -17.76
CA ALA A 321 -11.47 9.71 -17.75
C ALA A 321 -11.22 10.29 -16.35
N ALA A 322 -10.76 11.54 -16.31
CA ALA A 322 -10.60 12.36 -15.12
C ALA A 322 -11.56 13.56 -15.20
N MET A 323 -12.19 13.90 -14.08
CA MET A 323 -13.12 15.01 -13.94
C MET A 323 -12.36 16.24 -13.44
N VAL A 324 -12.37 17.31 -14.22
CA VAL A 324 -11.74 18.58 -13.84
C VAL A 324 -12.72 19.38 -13.01
N VAL A 325 -12.33 19.72 -11.79
CA VAL A 325 -13.19 20.39 -10.82
C VAL A 325 -12.65 21.76 -10.45
N ASP A 326 -13.58 22.66 -10.09
CA ASP A 326 -13.24 23.96 -9.51
C ASP A 326 -12.52 23.79 -8.16
N PRO A 327 -11.31 24.35 -7.99
CA PRO A 327 -10.56 24.25 -6.75
C PRO A 327 -11.28 24.81 -5.52
N GLN A 328 -12.19 25.77 -5.69
CA GLN A 328 -12.89 26.45 -4.60
C GLN A 328 -14.23 25.79 -4.26
N GLY A 329 -15.01 25.42 -5.28
CA GLY A 329 -16.37 24.91 -5.11
C GLY A 329 -16.54 23.41 -5.35
N GLY A 330 -15.53 22.76 -5.94
CA GLY A 330 -15.56 21.34 -6.31
C GLY A 330 -16.54 21.00 -7.44
N LYS A 331 -17.11 21.99 -8.13
CA LYS A 331 -18.04 21.80 -9.25
C LYS A 331 -17.30 21.28 -10.47
N LEU A 332 -17.98 20.47 -11.28
CA LEU A 332 -17.46 19.97 -12.54
C LEU A 332 -17.24 21.11 -13.54
N LEU A 333 -16.01 21.25 -14.04
CA LEU A 333 -15.62 22.23 -15.06
C LEU A 333 -15.39 21.59 -16.43
N GLY A 334 -14.96 20.33 -16.45
CA GLY A 334 -14.63 19.62 -17.67
C GLY A 334 -14.29 18.15 -17.43
N LEU A 335 -14.00 17.46 -18.51
CA LEU A 335 -13.59 16.05 -18.52
C LEU A 335 -12.35 15.87 -19.40
N ILE A 336 -11.44 15.03 -18.96
CA ILE A 336 -10.27 14.60 -19.74
C ILE A 336 -10.37 13.08 -19.92
N ALA A 337 -10.53 12.63 -21.15
CA ALA A 337 -10.46 11.22 -21.51
C ALA A 337 -9.03 10.82 -21.92
N GLN A 338 -8.77 9.51 -21.99
CA GLN A 338 -7.49 8.99 -22.54
C GLN A 338 -7.17 9.56 -23.93
N SER A 339 -8.18 9.74 -24.77
CA SER A 339 -8.02 10.32 -26.12
C SER A 339 -7.54 11.77 -26.10
N ASP A 340 -7.98 12.56 -25.13
CA ASP A 340 -7.58 13.97 -25.03
C ASP A 340 -6.11 14.08 -24.63
N LEU A 341 -5.69 13.25 -23.68
CA LEU A 341 -4.31 13.17 -23.24
C LEU A 341 -3.39 12.66 -24.37
N LEU A 342 -3.80 11.62 -25.11
CA LEU A 342 -3.04 11.11 -26.26
C LEU A 342 -2.93 12.14 -27.38
N ALA A 343 -4.03 12.85 -27.69
CA ALA A 343 -4.04 13.90 -28.70
C ALA A 343 -3.11 15.06 -28.33
N ALA A 344 -3.12 15.46 -27.05
CA ALA A 344 -2.24 16.52 -26.56
C ALA A 344 -0.76 16.12 -26.62
N LEU A 345 -0.41 14.90 -26.18
CA LEU A 345 0.97 14.39 -26.26
C LEU A 345 1.45 14.17 -27.69
N ALA A 346 0.57 13.74 -28.61
CA ALA A 346 0.91 13.56 -30.03
C ALA A 346 1.16 14.89 -30.76
N ARG A 347 0.35 15.91 -30.45
CA ARG A 347 0.52 17.26 -31.03
C ARG A 347 1.88 17.86 -30.69
N ASP A 348 2.27 17.72 -29.44
CA ASP A 348 3.56 18.20 -28.96
C ASP A 348 4.76 17.51 -29.62
N SER A 349 4.63 16.21 -29.90
CA SER A 349 5.69 15.45 -30.62
C SER A 349 5.88 15.96 -32.03
N LEU A 350 4.81 16.38 -32.69
CA LEU A 350 4.84 16.95 -34.07
C LEU A 350 5.44 18.35 -34.05
N ASP A 351 5.10 19.21 -33.11
CA ASP A 351 5.65 20.56 -32.99
C ASP A 351 7.15 20.53 -32.67
N ALA A 352 7.61 19.60 -31.85
CA ALA A 352 9.05 19.40 -31.58
C ALA A 352 9.83 18.87 -32.78
N ALA A 353 9.21 18.05 -33.64
CA ALA A 353 9.84 17.54 -34.86
C ALA A 353 9.90 18.58 -36.03
N LEU A 354 9.04 19.59 -35.99
CA LEU A 354 9.02 20.66 -36.99
C LEU A 354 10.00 21.81 -36.70
N VAL A 355 10.57 21.84 -35.47
CA VAL A 355 11.54 22.87 -35.02
C VAL A 355 13.00 22.39 -35.17
N GLN A 356 13.24 21.14 -35.51
CA GLN A 356 14.55 20.57 -35.88
C GLN A 356 14.77 20.58 -37.40
#